data_992083172424b83ac7075b3a976a34c4
#
_entry.id   992083172424b83ac7075b3a976a34c4
#
_cell.length_a   1.000
_cell.length_b   1.000
_cell.length_c   1.000
_cell.angle_alpha   90.00
_cell.angle_beta   90.00
_cell.angle_gamma   90.00
#
_symmetry.space_group_name_H-M   'P 1'
#
loop_
_entity.id
_entity.type
_entity.pdbx_description
1 polymer ?
#
loop_
_entity_poly.entity_id
_entity_poly.type
_entity_poly.pdbx_seq_one_letter_code
_entity_poly.pdbx_strand_id
1 'polypeptide(L)'
;MNNNQIEELVSSNEKVLLHFTADWCQPCKRMQPNIEAFLQEQPDIKYVKIDVDDNGTLAIDMDVKSVPTLMAYTNGEVKKNIGALPLPEIRKLF
;
A
#
# COMPACT_ATOMS: atom_id res chain seq x y z
N MET A 1 -11.52 0.76 8.30
CA MET A 1 -10.80 1.97 7.87
C MET A 1 -11.60 2.68 6.80
N ASN A 2 -11.59 4.01 6.75
CA ASN A 2 -12.34 4.77 5.77
C ASN A 2 -11.46 5.82 5.09
N ASN A 3 -12.03 6.49 4.06
CA ASN A 3 -11.31 7.50 3.27
C ASN A 3 -10.76 8.64 4.12
N ASN A 4 -11.52 9.08 5.12
CA ASN A 4 -11.08 10.18 5.99
C ASN A 4 -9.84 9.80 6.79
N GLN A 5 -9.75 8.56 7.25
CA GLN A 5 -8.59 8.06 7.96
C GLN A 5 -7.36 8.01 7.04
N ILE A 6 -7.55 7.61 5.79
CA ILE A 6 -6.46 7.61 4.79
C ILE A 6 -5.98 9.03 4.52
N GLU A 7 -6.90 9.98 4.31
CA GLU A 7 -6.56 11.40 4.07
C GLU A 7 -5.76 11.97 5.25
N GLU A 8 -6.16 11.63 6.46
CA GLU A 8 -5.47 12.07 7.67
C GLU A 8 -4.06 11.49 7.74
N LEU A 9 -3.88 10.21 7.44
CA LEU A 9 -2.57 9.57 7.41
C LEU A 9 -1.65 10.21 6.37
N VAL A 10 -2.19 10.47 5.18
CA VAL A 10 -1.43 11.09 4.09
C VAL A 10 -1.04 12.53 4.45
N SER A 11 -1.93 13.28 5.11
CA SER A 11 -1.64 14.64 5.55
C SER A 11 -0.61 14.71 6.66
N SER A 12 -0.57 13.70 7.50
CA SER A 12 0.29 13.67 8.71
C SER A 12 1.67 13.07 8.47
N ASN A 13 1.90 12.47 7.31
CA ASN A 13 3.16 11.78 7.00
C ASN A 13 3.64 12.16 5.61
N GLU A 14 4.96 12.42 5.49
CA GLU A 14 5.57 12.75 4.21
C GLU A 14 5.43 11.59 3.22
N LYS A 15 5.69 10.36 3.69
CA LYS A 15 5.66 9.15 2.86
C LYS A 15 4.75 8.11 3.48
N VAL A 16 3.79 7.61 2.69
CA VAL A 16 2.83 6.60 3.12
C VAL A 16 2.77 5.51 2.06
N LEU A 17 2.84 4.26 2.49
CA LEU A 17 2.64 3.11 1.61
C LEU A 17 1.39 2.37 2.06
N LEU A 18 0.36 2.38 1.21
CA LEU A 18 -0.84 1.57 1.40
C LEU A 18 -0.68 0.28 0.62
N HIS A 19 -0.90 -0.85 1.28
CA HIS A 19 -0.83 -2.17 0.68
C HIS A 19 -2.19 -2.84 0.79
N PHE A 20 -2.93 -2.86 -0.31
CA PHE A 20 -4.21 -3.57 -0.39
C PHE A 20 -3.93 -5.04 -0.69
N THR A 21 -4.41 -5.91 0.18
CA THR A 21 -4.10 -7.33 0.18
C THR A 21 -5.32 -8.17 0.56
N ALA A 22 -5.20 -9.49 0.49
CA ALA A 22 -6.20 -10.43 0.99
C ALA A 22 -5.50 -11.72 1.43
N ASP A 23 -6.08 -12.42 2.39
CA ASP A 23 -5.49 -13.65 2.92
C ASP A 23 -5.36 -14.76 1.88
N TRP A 24 -6.27 -14.80 0.90
CA TRP A 24 -6.28 -15.79 -0.17
C TRP A 24 -5.35 -15.45 -1.34
N CYS A 25 -4.74 -14.29 -1.32
CA CYS A 25 -3.93 -13.78 -2.44
C CYS A 25 -2.49 -14.28 -2.36
N GLN A 26 -2.12 -15.23 -3.20
CA GLN A 26 -0.76 -15.77 -3.24
C GLN A 26 0.29 -14.75 -3.71
N PRO A 27 0.03 -13.96 -4.76
CA PRO A 27 0.99 -12.89 -5.14
C PRO A 27 1.24 -11.88 -4.02
N CYS A 28 0.22 -11.58 -3.21
CA CYS A 28 0.38 -10.70 -2.04
C CYS A 28 1.35 -11.29 -1.03
N LYS A 29 1.21 -12.58 -0.75
CA LYS A 29 2.08 -13.30 0.20
C LYS A 29 3.51 -13.34 -0.29
N ARG A 30 3.72 -13.54 -1.60
CA ARG A 30 5.07 -13.56 -2.18
C ARG A 30 5.73 -12.19 -2.14
N MET A 31 4.96 -11.12 -2.27
CA MET A 31 5.47 -9.76 -2.23
C MET A 31 5.79 -9.28 -0.81
N GLN A 32 5.13 -9.83 0.20
CA GLN A 32 5.25 -9.36 1.58
C GLN A 32 6.71 -9.27 2.08
N PRO A 33 7.57 -10.29 1.87
CA PRO A 33 8.97 -10.17 2.29
C PRO A 33 9.72 -9.02 1.61
N ASN A 34 9.39 -8.73 0.36
CA ASN A 34 10.00 -7.61 -0.38
C ASN A 34 9.58 -6.27 0.22
N ILE A 35 8.31 -6.13 0.60
CA ILE A 35 7.82 -4.94 1.27
C ILE A 35 8.52 -4.76 2.61
N GLU A 36 8.64 -5.82 3.40
CA GLU A 36 9.29 -5.77 4.70
C GLU A 36 10.76 -5.37 4.58
N ALA A 37 11.47 -5.93 3.59
CA ALA A 37 12.87 -5.55 3.32
C ALA A 37 12.97 -4.07 2.95
N PHE A 38 12.06 -3.58 2.11
CA PHE A 38 12.02 -2.17 1.71
C PHE A 38 11.79 -1.26 2.92
N LEU A 39 10.86 -1.62 3.81
CA LEU A 39 10.55 -0.82 4.99
C LEU A 39 11.72 -0.76 5.97
N GLN A 40 12.56 -1.79 6.04
CA GLN A 40 13.80 -1.75 6.82
C GLN A 40 14.80 -0.76 6.25
N GLU A 41 14.83 -0.60 4.92
CA GLU A 41 15.67 0.40 4.25
C GLU A 41 15.15 1.82 4.45
N GLN A 42 13.82 1.97 4.62
CA GLN A 42 13.13 3.26 4.67
C GLN A 42 12.22 3.32 5.90
N PRO A 43 12.80 3.46 7.11
CA PRO A 43 12.01 3.40 8.34
C PRO A 43 11.05 4.58 8.53
N ASP A 44 11.23 5.66 7.76
CA ASP A 44 10.37 6.86 7.86
C ASP A 44 9.03 6.71 7.14
N ILE A 45 8.86 5.65 6.33
CA ILE A 45 7.63 5.44 5.59
C ILE A 45 6.55 4.88 6.52
N LYS A 46 5.39 5.51 6.54
CA LYS A 46 4.22 5.00 7.23
C LYS A 46 3.60 3.89 6.37
N TYR A 47 3.65 2.67 6.87
CA TYR A 47 3.08 1.51 6.17
C TYR A 47 1.72 1.14 6.75
N VAL A 48 0.73 0.95 5.86
CA VAL A 48 -0.61 0.51 6.23
C VAL A 48 -1.00 -0.68 5.36
N LYS A 49 -1.19 -1.82 5.99
CA LYS A 49 -1.66 -3.04 5.32
C LYS A 49 -3.19 -3.09 5.43
N ILE A 50 -3.88 -3.18 4.31
CA ILE A 50 -5.33 -3.11 4.24
C ILE A 50 -5.85 -4.39 3.61
N ASP A 51 -6.58 -5.19 4.39
CA ASP A 51 -7.26 -6.38 3.89
C ASP A 51 -8.56 -5.95 3.23
N VAL A 52 -8.72 -6.24 1.93
CA VAL A 52 -9.89 -5.80 1.18
C VAL A 52 -11.17 -6.50 1.60
N ASP A 53 -11.09 -7.69 2.17
CA ASP A 53 -12.26 -8.40 2.67
C ASP A 53 -12.85 -7.73 3.90
N ASP A 54 -11.99 -7.13 4.73
CA ASP A 54 -12.40 -6.39 5.91
C ASP A 54 -12.70 -4.91 5.61
N ASN A 55 -12.29 -4.41 4.45
CA ASN A 55 -12.37 -3.00 4.09
C ASN A 55 -12.92 -2.81 2.67
N GLY A 56 -14.00 -3.53 2.36
CA GLY A 56 -14.60 -3.51 1.02
C GLY A 56 -15.04 -2.12 0.56
N THR A 57 -15.65 -1.34 1.46
CA THR A 57 -16.09 0.01 1.12
C THR A 57 -14.90 0.93 0.82
N LEU A 58 -13.83 0.84 1.60
CA LEU A 58 -12.63 1.62 1.36
C LEU A 58 -12.01 1.25 0.00
N ALA A 59 -11.93 -0.03 -0.32
CA ALA A 59 -11.39 -0.49 -1.60
C ALA A 59 -12.18 0.09 -2.77
N ILE A 60 -13.51 0.09 -2.68
CA ILE A 60 -14.38 0.69 -3.69
C ILE A 60 -14.13 2.19 -3.80
N ASP A 61 -14.09 2.89 -2.69
CA ASP A 61 -13.91 4.33 -2.64
C ASP A 61 -12.56 4.76 -3.23
N MET A 62 -11.53 3.92 -3.08
CA MET A 62 -10.19 4.20 -3.60
C MET A 62 -9.93 3.57 -4.96
N ASP A 63 -10.97 3.02 -5.60
CA ASP A 63 -10.89 2.39 -6.92
C ASP A 63 -9.87 1.25 -6.98
N VAL A 64 -9.83 0.44 -5.92
CA VAL A 64 -9.00 -0.76 -5.85
C VAL A 64 -9.83 -1.95 -6.28
N LYS A 65 -9.50 -2.54 -7.43
CA LYS A 65 -10.29 -3.62 -8.05
C LYS A 65 -9.62 -4.98 -7.99
N SER A 66 -8.35 -5.02 -7.62
CA SER A 66 -7.59 -6.27 -7.55
C SER A 66 -6.51 -6.17 -6.49
N VAL A 67 -6.00 -7.32 -6.06
CA VAL A 67 -4.90 -7.41 -5.11
C VAL A 67 -3.75 -8.22 -5.71
N PRO A 68 -2.49 -7.87 -5.38
CA PRO A 68 -2.10 -6.75 -4.55
C PRO A 68 -2.17 -5.42 -5.29
N THR A 69 -2.47 -4.35 -4.57
CA THR A 69 -2.34 -2.98 -5.09
C THR A 69 -1.53 -2.17 -4.08
N LEU A 70 -0.52 -1.48 -4.57
CA LEU A 70 0.29 -0.57 -3.76
C LEU A 70 -0.02 0.87 -4.15
N MET A 71 -0.21 1.73 -3.15
CA MET A 71 -0.36 3.16 -3.36
C MET A 71 0.70 3.87 -2.52
N ALA A 72 1.66 4.49 -3.20
CA ALA A 72 2.78 5.16 -2.58
C ALA A 72 2.56 6.68 -2.62
N TYR A 73 2.42 7.28 -1.46
CA TYR A 73 2.22 8.72 -1.33
C TYR A 73 3.51 9.40 -0.90
N THR A 74 3.87 10.47 -1.58
CA THR A 74 4.97 11.35 -1.18
C THR A 74 4.44 12.79 -1.19
N ASN A 75 4.37 13.41 -0.02
CA ASN A 75 3.82 14.76 0.14
C ASN A 75 2.43 14.91 -0.51
N GLY A 76 1.59 13.88 -0.37
CA GLY A 76 0.24 13.88 -0.91
C GLY A 76 0.12 13.41 -2.36
N GLU A 77 1.21 13.30 -3.10
CA GLU A 77 1.19 12.77 -4.47
C GLU A 77 1.26 11.25 -4.46
N VAL A 78 0.42 10.59 -5.25
CA VAL A 78 0.29 9.14 -5.24
C VAL A 78 0.82 8.50 -6.52
N LYS A 79 1.55 7.39 -6.35
CA LYS A 79 1.87 6.45 -7.42
C LYS A 79 1.16 5.14 -7.10
N LYS A 80 0.34 4.66 -8.03
CA LYS A 80 -0.43 3.42 -7.86
C LYS A 80 0.16 2.32 -8.72
N ASN A 81 0.37 1.15 -8.13
CA ASN A 81 0.80 -0.03 -8.85
C ASN A 81 -0.14 -1.20 -8.59
N ILE A 82 -0.57 -1.87 -9.65
CA ILE A 82 -1.42 -3.06 -9.59
C ILE A 82 -0.56 -4.27 -9.91
N GLY A 83 -0.59 -5.27 -9.02
CA GLY A 83 0.19 -6.49 -9.17
C GLY A 83 1.42 -6.54 -8.28
N ALA A 84 2.04 -7.73 -8.20
CA ALA A 84 3.21 -7.93 -7.37
C ALA A 84 4.46 -7.29 -7.99
N LEU A 85 5.30 -6.69 -7.15
CA LEU A 85 6.55 -6.07 -7.56
C LEU A 85 7.73 -6.70 -6.83
N PRO A 86 8.88 -6.87 -7.52
CA PRO A 86 10.13 -7.20 -6.84
C PRO A 86 10.67 -5.97 -6.10
N LEU A 87 11.60 -6.20 -5.19
CA LEU A 87 12.15 -5.14 -4.34
C LEU A 87 12.70 -3.92 -5.12
N PRO A 88 13.47 -4.09 -6.21
CA PRO A 88 13.95 -2.93 -6.96
C PRO A 88 12.82 -2.02 -7.48
N GLU A 89 11.69 -2.60 -7.86
CA GLU A 89 10.56 -1.84 -8.38
C GLU A 89 9.79 -1.15 -7.25
N ILE A 90 9.71 -1.78 -6.07
CA ILE A 90 9.09 -1.14 -4.89
C ILE A 90 9.88 0.12 -4.53
N ARG A 91 11.21 0.06 -4.57
CA ARG A 91 12.07 1.22 -4.30
C ARG A 91 11.77 2.41 -5.19
N LYS A 92 11.35 2.17 -6.43
CA LYS A 92 11.05 3.22 -7.42
C LYS A 92 9.74 3.95 -7.17
N LEU A 93 8.89 3.44 -6.27
CA LEU A 93 7.62 4.09 -5.95
C LEU A 93 7.82 5.37 -5.13
N PHE A 94 8.96 5.49 -4.50
CA PHE A 94 9.33 6.66 -3.69
C PHE A 94 10.61 7.34 -4.27
#